data_9dd0e03b15c79d4ab04f7272429695e2
#
_entry.id   9dd0e03b15c79d4ab04f7272429695e2
#
_cell.length_a   1.000
_cell.length_b   1.000
_cell.length_c   1.000
_cell.angle_alpha   90.00
_cell.angle_beta   90.00
_cell.angle_gamma   90.00
#
_symmetry.space_group_name_H-M   'P 1'
#
loop_
_entity.id
_entity.type
_entity.pdbx_description
1 polymer ?
#
loop_
_entity_poly.entity_id
_entity_poly.type
_entity_poly.pdbx_seq_one_letter_code
_entity_poly.pdbx_strand_id
1 'polypeptide(L)'
;PDVEVILVLEMSFWSIDSVVLRWLFFDDPYDPNEAADALCSLIKASIWQNQQTGVFEYGDEPSRGEIRRRNIMEVASEVFGKKGYGGATISEIAGRAGIAEASIYQYFKSKEQLLVSVLGPWFIELADELERAFSGKLNPYERLLHLLRRWALDFQIREWETRVFILELYRNPKFYESQEYLNTRRFWELIRQTVEEGQKSGHFRKDFQISYYLHLVQGAFEHEALARMMLSKKQPTIASTEQMIHLLLRAIKA
;
A
#
# COMPACT_ATOMS: atom_id res chain seq x y z
N PRO A 1 -8.78 19.37 -22.43
CA PRO A 1 -8.05 19.30 -21.17
C PRO A 1 -7.55 17.88 -21.03
N ASP A 2 -6.23 17.74 -20.79
CA ASP A 2 -5.60 16.45 -20.64
C ASP A 2 -6.21 15.70 -19.46
N VAL A 3 -6.43 14.41 -19.64
CA VAL A 3 -6.98 13.50 -18.62
C VAL A 3 -6.16 13.58 -17.34
N GLU A 4 -4.87 13.86 -17.42
CA GLU A 4 -3.96 14.06 -16.31
C GLU A 4 -4.33 15.28 -15.44
N VAL A 5 -4.72 16.38 -16.06
CA VAL A 5 -5.16 17.59 -15.34
C VAL A 5 -6.48 17.34 -14.60
N ILE A 6 -7.38 16.56 -15.18
CA ILE A 6 -8.66 16.20 -14.54
C ILE A 6 -8.40 15.29 -13.34
N LEU A 7 -7.53 14.30 -13.48
CA LEU A 7 -7.18 13.37 -12.38
C LEU A 7 -6.56 14.14 -11.19
N VAL A 8 -5.68 15.08 -11.46
CA VAL A 8 -5.05 15.92 -10.42
C VAL A 8 -6.05 16.89 -9.80
N LEU A 9 -6.97 17.44 -10.58
CA LEU A 9 -8.03 18.32 -10.07
C LEU A 9 -9.05 17.54 -9.21
N GLU A 10 -9.42 16.33 -9.58
CA GLU A 10 -10.29 15.47 -8.79
C GLU A 10 -9.60 15.00 -7.50
N MET A 11 -8.31 14.69 -7.55
CA MET A 11 -7.50 14.41 -6.34
C MET A 11 -7.46 15.61 -5.39
N SER A 12 -7.50 16.83 -5.92
CA SER A 12 -7.38 18.06 -5.12
C SER A 12 -8.66 18.47 -4.39
N PHE A 13 -9.82 17.92 -4.75
CA PHE A 13 -11.10 18.26 -4.09
C PHE A 13 -11.27 17.62 -2.69
N TRP A 14 -10.47 16.60 -2.36
CA TRP A 14 -10.64 15.80 -1.14
C TRP A 14 -9.56 15.99 -0.09
N SER A 15 -8.54 16.80 -0.35
CA SER A 15 -7.56 17.16 0.67
C SER A 15 -7.32 18.66 0.71
N ILE A 16 -7.17 19.20 1.90
CA ILE A 16 -6.78 20.58 2.17
C ILE A 16 -5.40 20.92 1.55
N ASP A 17 -4.66 19.88 1.15
CA ASP A 17 -3.33 19.94 0.53
C ASP A 17 -3.33 20.20 -0.98
N SER A 18 -4.50 20.38 -1.60
CA SER A 18 -4.68 20.66 -3.02
C SER A 18 -3.86 21.86 -3.54
N VAL A 19 -3.58 22.82 -2.69
CA VAL A 19 -2.82 24.03 -3.05
C VAL A 19 -1.35 23.70 -3.30
N VAL A 20 -0.78 22.78 -2.54
CA VAL A 20 0.64 22.37 -2.65
C VAL A 20 0.86 21.57 -3.93
N LEU A 21 -0.01 20.60 -4.23
CA LEU A 21 0.07 19.81 -5.45
C LEU A 21 -0.10 20.68 -6.71
N ARG A 22 -1.00 21.65 -6.66
CA ARG A 22 -1.25 22.58 -7.76
C ARG A 22 -0.04 23.48 -8.05
N TRP A 23 0.69 23.90 -7.02
CA TRP A 23 1.93 24.70 -7.16
C TRP A 23 3.06 23.87 -7.76
N LEU A 24 3.18 22.60 -7.38
CA LEU A 24 4.20 21.69 -7.88
C LEU A 24 4.02 21.31 -9.36
N PHE A 25 2.79 21.39 -9.88
CA PHE A 25 2.43 20.87 -11.20
C PHE A 25 2.86 21.78 -12.37
N PHE A 26 3.16 23.04 -12.14
CA PHE A 26 3.35 24.03 -13.20
C PHE A 26 4.82 24.29 -13.59
N ASP A 27 5.80 23.69 -12.90
CA ASP A 27 7.21 24.13 -13.08
C ASP A 27 8.14 23.20 -13.86
N ASP A 28 7.70 21.99 -14.31
CA ASP A 28 8.62 21.11 -15.03
C ASP A 28 7.92 20.09 -15.96
N PRO A 29 8.27 19.99 -17.25
CA PRO A 29 7.71 19.02 -18.16
C PRO A 29 8.19 17.60 -17.83
N TYR A 30 7.26 16.70 -17.63
CA TYR A 30 7.48 15.28 -17.35
C TYR A 30 7.82 14.51 -18.63
N ASP A 31 8.86 13.65 -18.61
CA ASP A 31 9.14 12.69 -19.68
C ASP A 31 8.54 11.31 -19.34
N PRO A 32 7.51 10.86 -20.09
CA PRO A 32 6.89 9.56 -19.88
C PRO A 32 7.83 8.36 -20.12
N ASN A 33 8.91 8.54 -20.89
CA ASN A 33 9.85 7.46 -21.16
C ASN A 33 10.80 7.21 -19.97
N GLU A 34 11.22 8.29 -19.27
CA GLU A 34 12.03 8.14 -18.05
C GLU A 34 11.31 7.36 -16.95
N ALA A 35 9.99 7.55 -16.80
CA ALA A 35 9.19 6.80 -15.83
C ALA A 35 9.02 5.33 -16.22
N ALA A 36 8.79 5.05 -17.48
CA ALA A 36 8.71 3.68 -17.98
C ALA A 36 10.04 2.93 -17.81
N ASP A 37 11.16 3.60 -18.12
CA ASP A 37 12.50 3.04 -17.93
C ASP A 37 12.86 2.81 -16.47
N ALA A 38 12.50 3.75 -15.57
CA ALA A 38 12.69 3.61 -14.14
C ALA A 38 11.89 2.43 -13.58
N LEU A 39 10.65 2.24 -14.03
CA LEU A 39 9.81 1.12 -13.58
C LEU A 39 10.30 -0.23 -14.13
N CYS A 40 10.67 -0.26 -15.41
CA CYS A 40 11.29 -1.45 -16.01
C CYS A 40 12.60 -1.83 -15.32
N SER A 41 13.41 -0.83 -14.95
CA SER A 41 14.62 -1.01 -14.17
C SER A 41 14.34 -1.61 -12.79
N LEU A 42 13.28 -1.14 -12.10
CA LEU A 42 12.89 -1.65 -10.78
C LEU A 42 12.31 -3.06 -10.83
N ILE A 43 11.46 -3.34 -11.82
CA ILE A 43 10.94 -4.70 -12.04
C ILE A 43 12.11 -5.66 -12.33
N LYS A 44 13.04 -5.25 -13.19
CA LYS A 44 14.25 -6.01 -13.47
C LYS A 44 15.13 -6.18 -12.22
N ALA A 45 15.31 -5.13 -11.43
CA ALA A 45 16.10 -5.20 -10.20
C ALA A 45 15.43 -6.09 -9.14
N SER A 46 14.11 -6.06 -9.00
CA SER A 46 13.38 -6.93 -8.06
C SER A 46 13.43 -8.40 -8.50
N ILE A 47 13.33 -8.68 -9.80
CA ILE A 47 13.48 -10.03 -10.36
C ILE A 47 14.92 -10.52 -10.23
N TRP A 48 15.90 -9.64 -10.49
CA TRP A 48 17.32 -9.96 -10.39
C TRP A 48 17.77 -10.19 -8.94
N GLN A 49 17.29 -9.39 -7.99
CA GLN A 49 17.58 -9.60 -6.57
C GLN A 49 16.96 -10.90 -6.05
N ASN A 50 15.79 -11.29 -6.56
CA ASN A 50 15.19 -12.59 -6.21
C ASN A 50 15.97 -13.79 -6.74
N GLN A 51 16.84 -13.61 -7.74
CA GLN A 51 17.75 -14.66 -8.23
C GLN A 51 19.07 -14.71 -7.47
N GLN A 52 19.45 -13.65 -6.76
CA GLN A 52 20.70 -13.59 -5.98
C GLN A 52 20.50 -13.68 -4.46
N THR A 53 19.28 -13.75 -3.99
CA THR A 53 19.02 -14.00 -2.57
C THR A 53 19.43 -15.43 -2.27
N GLY A 54 20.55 -15.56 -1.58
CA GLY A 54 20.94 -16.78 -0.91
C GLY A 54 19.75 -17.33 -0.13
N VAL A 55 19.74 -18.65 0.00
CA VAL A 55 18.77 -19.43 0.76
C VAL A 55 18.27 -18.63 1.94
N PHE A 56 17.03 -18.16 1.88
CA PHE A 56 16.36 -17.60 3.03
C PHE A 56 16.26 -18.75 4.03
N GLU A 57 16.91 -18.63 5.17
CA GLU A 57 16.47 -19.37 6.33
C GLU A 57 15.05 -18.85 6.64
N TYR A 58 14.07 -19.51 6.09
CA TYR A 58 12.72 -19.45 6.57
C TYR A 58 12.81 -19.88 8.05
N GLY A 59 12.44 -18.98 8.96
CA GLY A 59 12.02 -19.42 10.27
C GLY A 59 11.06 -20.59 10.10
N ASP A 60 10.98 -21.48 11.08
CA ASP A 60 10.27 -22.75 11.08
C ASP A 60 9.12 -22.83 10.05
N GLU A 61 9.06 -23.93 9.28
CA GLU A 61 7.98 -24.13 8.30
C GLU A 61 6.62 -23.83 8.95
N PRO A 62 5.77 -23.02 8.30
CA PRO A 62 4.50 -22.64 8.89
C PRO A 62 3.69 -23.90 9.21
N SER A 63 3.17 -23.97 10.41
CA SER A 63 2.35 -25.07 10.86
C SER A 63 1.13 -25.27 9.94
N ARG A 64 0.58 -26.48 9.88
CA ARG A 64 -0.65 -26.76 9.10
C ARG A 64 -1.79 -25.82 9.48
N GLY A 65 -1.85 -25.38 10.74
CA GLY A 65 -2.84 -24.43 11.24
C GLY A 65 -2.63 -23.02 10.64
N GLU A 66 -1.40 -22.54 10.57
CA GLU A 66 -1.05 -21.24 9.98
C GLU A 66 -1.32 -21.23 8.48
N ILE A 67 -0.94 -22.29 7.75
CA ILE A 67 -1.25 -22.43 6.33
C ILE A 67 -2.76 -22.35 6.10
N ARG A 68 -3.54 -23.07 6.92
CA ARG A 68 -5.01 -23.06 6.81
C ARG A 68 -5.60 -21.69 7.16
N ARG A 69 -5.11 -21.04 8.21
CA ARG A 69 -5.53 -19.69 8.60
C ARG A 69 -5.25 -18.69 7.46
N ARG A 70 -4.09 -18.77 6.81
CA ARG A 70 -3.73 -17.92 5.67
C ARG A 70 -4.67 -18.16 4.49
N ASN A 71 -4.93 -19.41 4.11
CA ASN A 71 -5.86 -19.74 3.03
C ASN A 71 -7.29 -19.21 3.30
N ILE A 72 -7.78 -19.29 4.54
CA ILE A 72 -9.08 -18.70 4.90
C ILE A 72 -9.05 -17.18 4.69
N MET A 73 -8.00 -16.48 5.08
CA MET A 73 -7.87 -15.03 4.92
C MET A 73 -7.78 -14.62 3.44
N GLU A 74 -7.05 -15.36 2.60
CA GLU A 74 -6.96 -15.12 1.16
C GLU A 74 -8.35 -15.24 0.49
N VAL A 75 -9.08 -16.31 0.78
CA VAL A 75 -10.45 -16.49 0.26
C VAL A 75 -11.39 -15.41 0.80
N ALA A 76 -11.24 -15.05 2.07
CA ALA A 76 -12.08 -14.04 2.70
C ALA A 76 -11.83 -12.65 2.10
N SER A 77 -10.57 -12.29 1.81
CA SER A 77 -10.25 -11.01 1.17
C SER A 77 -10.96 -10.86 -0.17
N GLU A 78 -10.96 -11.92 -0.99
CA GLU A 78 -11.66 -11.93 -2.28
C GLU A 78 -13.18 -11.81 -2.10
N VAL A 79 -13.77 -12.56 -1.17
CA VAL A 79 -15.23 -12.54 -0.94
C VAL A 79 -15.68 -11.18 -0.40
N PHE A 80 -14.97 -10.64 0.60
CA PHE A 80 -15.26 -9.32 1.14
C PHE A 80 -15.02 -8.21 0.09
N GLY A 81 -13.93 -8.29 -0.65
CA GLY A 81 -13.61 -7.31 -1.70
C GLY A 81 -14.64 -7.28 -2.83
N LYS A 82 -15.23 -8.43 -3.19
CA LYS A 82 -16.27 -8.54 -4.23
C LYS A 82 -17.66 -8.14 -3.76
N LYS A 83 -18.06 -8.54 -2.56
CA LYS A 83 -19.44 -8.45 -2.08
C LYS A 83 -19.65 -7.45 -0.95
N GLY A 84 -18.59 -6.88 -0.42
CA GLY A 84 -18.61 -6.09 0.80
C GLY A 84 -18.87 -6.96 2.05
N TYR A 85 -18.68 -6.37 3.23
CA TYR A 85 -18.95 -7.06 4.50
C TYR A 85 -20.38 -7.54 4.62
N GLY A 86 -21.36 -6.72 4.22
CA GLY A 86 -22.78 -7.06 4.32
C GLY A 86 -23.17 -8.25 3.45
N GLY A 87 -22.66 -8.34 2.22
CA GLY A 87 -23.01 -9.38 1.25
C GLY A 87 -22.22 -10.69 1.37
N ALA A 88 -21.09 -10.69 2.08
CA ALA A 88 -20.30 -11.90 2.32
C ALA A 88 -20.90 -12.78 3.41
N THR A 89 -20.77 -14.11 3.30
CA THR A 89 -21.17 -15.07 4.34
C THR A 89 -20.01 -15.96 4.73
N ILE A 90 -19.99 -16.40 5.99
CA ILE A 90 -18.98 -17.37 6.47
C ILE A 90 -19.12 -18.71 5.74
N SER A 91 -20.36 -19.10 5.42
CA SER A 91 -20.64 -20.33 4.67
C SER A 91 -20.00 -20.30 3.27
N GLU A 92 -20.10 -19.17 2.55
CA GLU A 92 -19.44 -19.02 1.24
C GLU A 92 -17.92 -19.06 1.36
N ILE A 93 -17.35 -18.35 2.34
CA ILE A 93 -15.90 -18.35 2.58
C ILE A 93 -15.42 -19.76 2.90
N ALA A 94 -16.11 -20.48 3.78
CA ALA A 94 -15.80 -21.88 4.12
C ALA A 94 -15.85 -22.81 2.91
N GLY A 95 -16.94 -22.72 2.14
CA GLY A 95 -17.11 -23.53 0.92
C GLY A 95 -16.00 -23.30 -0.09
N ARG A 96 -15.60 -22.05 -0.31
CA ARG A 96 -14.49 -21.69 -1.23
C ARG A 96 -13.12 -22.05 -0.67
N ALA A 97 -12.94 -22.02 0.64
CA ALA A 97 -11.71 -22.49 1.30
C ALA A 97 -11.63 -24.03 1.41
N GLY A 98 -12.66 -24.75 0.98
CA GLY A 98 -12.69 -26.21 1.04
C GLY A 98 -12.79 -26.79 2.46
N ILE A 99 -13.46 -26.08 3.39
CA ILE A 99 -13.60 -26.50 4.79
C ILE A 99 -15.05 -26.37 5.27
N ALA A 100 -15.36 -27.03 6.37
CA ALA A 100 -16.66 -26.83 7.03
C ALA A 100 -16.74 -25.43 7.66
N GLU A 101 -17.93 -24.82 7.68
CA GLU A 101 -18.18 -23.52 8.28
C GLU A 101 -17.73 -23.47 9.76
N ALA A 102 -18.02 -24.53 10.52
CA ALA A 102 -17.58 -24.64 11.92
C ALA A 102 -16.05 -24.57 12.09
N SER A 103 -15.29 -24.95 11.06
CA SER A 103 -13.83 -24.89 11.09
C SER A 103 -13.29 -23.47 11.01
N ILE A 104 -14.02 -22.52 10.42
CA ILE A 104 -13.62 -21.10 10.41
C ILE A 104 -13.59 -20.56 11.84
N TYR A 105 -14.57 -20.94 12.67
CA TYR A 105 -14.66 -20.46 14.05
C TYR A 105 -13.57 -21.00 14.98
N GLN A 106 -12.80 -22.00 14.53
CA GLN A 106 -11.58 -22.42 15.25
C GLN A 106 -10.43 -21.39 15.11
N TYR A 107 -10.44 -20.59 14.04
CA TYR A 107 -9.41 -19.59 13.72
C TYR A 107 -9.86 -18.16 13.98
N PHE A 108 -11.15 -17.85 13.81
CA PHE A 108 -11.71 -16.50 13.91
C PHE A 108 -13.03 -16.55 14.69
N LYS A 109 -13.12 -15.77 15.76
CA LYS A 109 -14.27 -15.75 16.67
C LYS A 109 -15.53 -15.20 16.01
N SER A 110 -15.41 -14.40 14.94
CA SER A 110 -16.53 -13.80 14.23
C SER A 110 -16.14 -13.43 12.80
N LYS A 111 -17.15 -13.17 11.96
CA LYS A 111 -16.97 -12.62 10.61
C LYS A 111 -16.23 -11.28 10.63
N GLU A 112 -16.47 -10.44 11.63
CA GLU A 112 -15.82 -9.15 11.80
C GLU A 112 -14.35 -9.33 12.14
N GLN A 113 -13.99 -10.26 13.04
CA GLN A 113 -12.60 -10.59 13.31
C GLN A 113 -11.89 -11.10 12.05
N LEU A 114 -12.53 -11.95 11.27
CA LEU A 114 -11.99 -12.42 10.00
C LEU A 114 -11.75 -11.24 9.05
N LEU A 115 -12.73 -10.32 8.90
CA LEU A 115 -12.57 -9.12 8.07
C LEU A 115 -11.34 -8.30 8.48
N VAL A 116 -11.18 -8.02 9.77
CA VAL A 116 -10.04 -7.25 10.27
C VAL A 116 -8.73 -7.99 10.00
N SER A 117 -8.72 -9.31 10.16
CA SER A 117 -7.51 -10.12 10.03
C SER A 117 -6.97 -10.28 8.59
N VAL A 118 -7.78 -10.05 7.55
CA VAL A 118 -7.33 -10.31 6.15
C VAL A 118 -6.14 -9.47 5.71
N LEU A 119 -5.90 -8.31 6.34
CA LEU A 119 -4.77 -7.45 6.01
C LEU A 119 -3.48 -7.80 6.77
N GLY A 120 -3.57 -8.59 7.84
CA GLY A 120 -2.42 -8.87 8.69
C GLY A 120 -1.21 -9.41 7.94
N PRO A 121 -1.34 -10.48 7.14
CA PRO A 121 -0.22 -11.03 6.36
C PRO A 121 0.43 -10.00 5.44
N TRP A 122 -0.36 -9.21 4.71
CA TRP A 122 0.15 -8.20 3.80
C TRP A 122 1.07 -7.20 4.50
N PHE A 123 0.60 -6.57 5.58
CA PHE A 123 1.38 -5.53 6.25
C PHE A 123 2.60 -6.08 6.98
N ILE A 124 2.54 -7.31 7.48
CA ILE A 124 3.71 -7.98 8.07
C ILE A 124 4.76 -8.24 6.99
N GLU A 125 4.38 -8.87 5.88
CA GLU A 125 5.28 -9.17 4.76
C GLU A 125 5.93 -7.90 4.21
N LEU A 126 5.12 -6.83 4.01
CA LEU A 126 5.59 -5.54 3.51
C LEU A 126 6.62 -4.91 4.44
N ALA A 127 6.32 -4.83 5.74
CA ALA A 127 7.23 -4.22 6.71
C ALA A 127 8.53 -5.02 6.84
N ASP A 128 8.45 -6.35 6.94
CA ASP A 128 9.62 -7.22 7.06
C ASP A 128 10.52 -7.17 5.81
N GLU A 129 9.93 -7.09 4.61
CA GLU A 129 10.67 -6.94 3.34
C GLU A 129 11.42 -5.61 3.31
N LEU A 130 10.74 -4.51 3.64
CA LEU A 130 11.31 -3.18 3.58
C LEU A 130 12.39 -2.95 4.64
N GLU A 131 12.19 -3.43 5.86
CA GLU A 131 13.20 -3.36 6.93
C GLU A 131 14.49 -4.10 6.52
N ARG A 132 14.36 -5.26 5.87
CA ARG A 132 15.52 -6.01 5.35
C ARG A 132 16.21 -5.30 4.18
N ALA A 133 15.42 -4.72 3.26
CA ALA A 133 15.96 -4.03 2.09
C ALA A 133 16.79 -2.78 2.46
N PHE A 134 16.49 -2.14 3.59
CA PHE A 134 17.12 -0.88 4.00
C PHE A 134 18.31 -1.03 4.94
N SER A 135 18.86 -2.23 5.10
CA SER A 135 20.01 -2.50 5.97
C SER A 135 21.32 -1.78 5.54
N GLY A 136 21.26 -0.49 5.20
CA GLY A 136 22.42 0.40 5.35
C GLY A 136 23.05 1.02 4.10
N LYS A 137 22.47 0.97 2.90
CA LYS A 137 23.14 1.50 1.69
C LYS A 137 22.44 2.66 0.97
N LEU A 138 21.12 2.86 1.19
CA LEU A 138 20.36 3.87 0.48
C LEU A 138 20.32 5.19 1.25
N ASN A 139 20.48 6.32 0.55
CA ASN A 139 20.21 7.62 1.14
C ASN A 139 18.71 7.81 1.40
N PRO A 140 18.28 8.78 2.24
CA PRO A 140 16.87 8.97 2.58
C PRO A 140 15.96 9.21 1.38
N TYR A 141 16.42 9.86 0.33
CA TYR A 141 15.64 10.09 -0.89
C TYR A 141 15.37 8.78 -1.64
N GLU A 142 16.41 7.98 -1.86
CA GLU A 142 16.30 6.66 -2.51
C GLU A 142 15.41 5.72 -1.69
N ARG A 143 15.58 5.71 -0.37
CA ARG A 143 14.77 4.89 0.54
C ARG A 143 13.29 5.27 0.44
N LEU A 144 12.97 6.56 0.50
CA LEU A 144 11.59 7.03 0.38
C LEU A 144 10.99 6.68 -0.99
N LEU A 145 11.75 6.86 -2.07
CA LEU A 145 11.33 6.46 -3.41
C LEU A 145 10.96 4.97 -3.46
N HIS A 146 11.78 4.08 -2.87
CA HIS A 146 11.49 2.66 -2.80
C HIS A 146 10.24 2.35 -1.97
N LEU A 147 10.05 3.00 -0.82
CA LEU A 147 8.86 2.85 0.03
C LEU A 147 7.58 3.21 -0.74
N LEU A 148 7.58 4.35 -1.41
CA LEU A 148 6.41 4.81 -2.17
C LEU A 148 6.10 3.91 -3.36
N ARG A 149 7.12 3.47 -4.10
CA ARG A 149 6.95 2.54 -5.23
C ARG A 149 6.44 1.19 -4.79
N ARG A 150 6.98 0.65 -3.69
CA ARG A 150 6.52 -0.63 -3.15
C ARG A 150 5.07 -0.56 -2.68
N TRP A 151 4.69 0.53 -2.03
CA TRP A 151 3.30 0.79 -1.64
C TRP A 151 2.36 0.88 -2.84
N ALA A 152 2.76 1.62 -3.87
CA ALA A 152 2.01 1.72 -5.13
C ALA A 152 1.80 0.36 -5.79
N LEU A 153 2.84 -0.46 -5.85
CA LEU A 153 2.78 -1.81 -6.41
C LEU A 153 1.79 -2.69 -5.64
N ASP A 154 1.84 -2.66 -4.31
CA ASP A 154 0.92 -3.45 -3.49
C ASP A 154 -0.55 -3.08 -3.74
N PHE A 155 -0.86 -1.80 -3.88
CA PHE A 155 -2.21 -1.34 -4.23
C PHE A 155 -2.67 -1.83 -5.61
N GLN A 156 -1.74 -2.14 -6.51
CA GLN A 156 -2.06 -2.66 -7.85
C GLN A 156 -2.25 -4.17 -7.86
N ILE A 157 -1.36 -4.92 -7.18
CA ILE A 157 -1.36 -6.38 -7.23
C ILE A 157 -2.31 -7.03 -6.22
N ARG A 158 -2.62 -6.34 -5.10
CA ARG A 158 -3.48 -6.84 -4.02
C ARG A 158 -4.88 -6.20 -4.11
N GLU A 159 -5.56 -6.46 -5.22
CA GLU A 159 -6.86 -5.81 -5.51
C GLU A 159 -7.88 -5.99 -4.39
N TRP A 160 -8.03 -7.22 -3.90
CA TRP A 160 -9.08 -7.53 -2.93
C TRP A 160 -8.78 -6.99 -1.55
N GLU A 161 -7.54 -7.12 -1.10
CA GLU A 161 -7.06 -6.55 0.16
C GLU A 161 -7.18 -5.02 0.15
N THR A 162 -6.81 -4.39 -0.97
CA THR A 162 -6.95 -2.94 -1.16
C THR A 162 -8.42 -2.50 -1.08
N ARG A 163 -9.34 -3.25 -1.72
CA ARG A 163 -10.77 -2.97 -1.64
C ARG A 163 -11.29 -3.10 -0.21
N VAL A 164 -10.92 -4.16 0.50
CA VAL A 164 -11.31 -4.38 1.89
C VAL A 164 -10.75 -3.26 2.78
N PHE A 165 -9.50 -2.88 2.59
CA PHE A 165 -8.87 -1.80 3.35
C PHE A 165 -9.62 -0.48 3.21
N ILE A 166 -9.85 -0.03 1.98
CA ILE A 166 -10.43 1.28 1.68
C ILE A 166 -11.94 1.31 1.97
N LEU A 167 -12.69 0.28 1.59
CA LEU A 167 -14.14 0.33 1.62
C LEU A 167 -14.75 -0.15 2.94
N GLU A 168 -14.07 -1.07 3.64
CA GLU A 168 -14.64 -1.74 4.80
C GLU A 168 -13.89 -1.37 6.11
N LEU A 169 -12.56 -1.40 6.12
CA LEU A 169 -11.78 -1.27 7.34
C LEU A 169 -11.55 0.19 7.75
N TYR A 170 -11.39 1.08 6.80
CA TYR A 170 -11.14 2.49 7.08
C TYR A 170 -12.24 3.17 7.93
N ARG A 171 -13.44 2.64 7.90
CA ARG A 171 -14.60 3.11 8.66
C ARG A 171 -14.97 2.22 9.85
N ASN A 172 -14.18 1.16 10.10
CA ASN A 172 -14.47 0.23 11.18
C ASN A 172 -13.64 0.58 12.43
N PRO A 173 -14.24 1.08 13.53
CA PRO A 173 -13.51 1.42 14.75
C PRO A 173 -12.69 0.25 15.31
N LYS A 174 -13.17 -0.99 15.18
CA LYS A 174 -12.46 -2.17 15.70
C LYS A 174 -11.16 -2.46 14.95
N PHE A 175 -11.03 -1.99 13.71
CA PHE A 175 -9.75 -2.07 13.00
C PHE A 175 -8.67 -1.28 13.73
N TYR A 176 -8.97 -0.08 14.20
CA TYR A 176 -8.01 0.79 14.89
C TYR A 176 -7.59 0.27 16.27
N GLU A 177 -8.37 -0.65 16.85
CA GLU A 177 -8.08 -1.34 18.12
C GLU A 177 -7.34 -2.68 17.92
N SER A 178 -7.13 -3.09 16.66
CA SER A 178 -6.61 -4.42 16.31
C SER A 178 -5.08 -4.47 16.21
N GLN A 179 -4.52 -5.69 16.31
CA GLN A 179 -3.11 -5.95 16.03
C GLN A 179 -2.77 -5.67 14.55
N GLU A 180 -3.72 -5.90 13.67
CA GLU A 180 -3.58 -5.64 12.24
C GLU A 180 -3.34 -4.15 11.96
N TYR A 181 -4.01 -3.27 12.67
CA TYR A 181 -3.73 -1.82 12.58
C TYR A 181 -2.33 -1.49 13.08
N LEU A 182 -1.85 -2.12 14.15
CA LEU A 182 -0.48 -1.93 14.62
C LEU A 182 0.55 -2.39 13.57
N ASN A 183 0.25 -3.43 12.81
CA ASN A 183 1.09 -3.86 11.69
C ASN A 183 1.13 -2.81 10.56
N THR A 184 -0.01 -2.15 10.26
CA THR A 184 0.00 -1.05 9.28
C THR A 184 0.89 0.11 9.74
N ARG A 185 0.93 0.38 11.04
CA ARG A 185 1.76 1.46 11.62
C ARG A 185 3.25 1.22 11.42
N ARG A 186 3.74 -0.03 11.35
CA ARG A 186 5.16 -0.30 11.05
C ARG A 186 5.59 0.30 9.72
N PHE A 187 4.78 0.12 8.68
CA PHE A 187 5.05 0.71 7.36
C PHE A 187 5.09 2.25 7.41
N TRP A 188 4.11 2.88 8.04
CA TRP A 188 4.08 4.33 8.18
C TRP A 188 5.23 4.87 9.02
N GLU A 189 5.66 4.10 10.01
CA GLU A 189 6.83 4.43 10.83
C GLU A 189 8.13 4.41 10.01
N LEU A 190 8.30 3.47 9.08
CA LEU A 190 9.44 3.46 8.16
C LEU A 190 9.49 4.71 7.28
N ILE A 191 8.34 5.16 6.75
CA ILE A 191 8.27 6.42 6.00
C ILE A 191 8.63 7.60 6.91
N ARG A 192 8.06 7.67 8.12
CA ARG A 192 8.31 8.75 9.08
C ARG A 192 9.80 8.85 9.41
N GLN A 193 10.44 7.75 9.77
CA GLN A 193 11.86 7.69 10.09
C GLN A 193 12.72 8.10 8.89
N THR A 194 12.38 7.64 7.69
CA THR A 194 13.10 8.01 6.47
C THR A 194 13.04 9.51 6.21
N VAL A 195 11.88 10.14 6.41
CA VAL A 195 11.71 11.59 6.25
C VAL A 195 12.46 12.35 7.34
N GLU A 196 12.42 11.91 8.59
CA GLU A 196 13.20 12.51 9.68
C GLU A 196 14.71 12.47 9.43
N GLU A 197 15.22 11.32 9.00
CA GLU A 197 16.63 11.18 8.63
C GLU A 197 17.00 12.09 7.45
N GLY A 198 16.11 12.20 6.46
CA GLY A 198 16.29 13.09 5.32
C GLY A 198 16.32 14.57 5.72
N GLN A 199 15.49 14.98 6.68
CA GLN A 199 15.54 16.34 7.25
C GLN A 199 16.83 16.59 8.03
N LYS A 200 17.31 15.60 8.80
CA LYS A 200 18.58 15.72 9.56
C LYS A 200 19.79 15.81 8.63
N SER A 201 19.79 15.02 7.56
CA SER A 201 20.91 14.95 6.59
C SER A 201 20.85 16.00 5.47
N GLY A 202 19.78 16.81 5.40
CA GLY A 202 19.63 17.88 4.41
C GLY A 202 19.12 17.38 3.04
N HIS A 203 18.63 16.16 2.91
CA HIS A 203 17.98 15.68 1.70
C HIS A 203 16.55 16.22 1.56
N PHE A 204 15.91 16.49 2.69
CA PHE A 204 14.56 17.03 2.75
C PHE A 204 14.51 18.35 3.51
N ARG A 205 13.65 19.24 3.05
CA ARG A 205 13.41 20.54 3.71
C ARG A 205 12.82 20.32 5.11
N LYS A 206 13.00 21.32 6.00
CA LYS A 206 12.61 21.20 7.43
C LYS A 206 11.37 22.01 7.80
N ASP A 207 10.81 22.76 6.86
CA ASP A 207 9.74 23.72 7.07
C ASP A 207 8.33 23.13 6.93
N PHE A 208 8.18 21.82 7.14
CA PHE A 208 6.89 21.14 7.16
C PHE A 208 6.80 20.11 8.31
N GLN A 209 5.58 19.80 8.71
CA GLN A 209 5.32 18.75 9.69
C GLN A 209 5.21 17.40 8.97
N ILE A 210 5.97 16.40 9.44
CA ILE A 210 6.01 15.06 8.84
C ILE A 210 4.63 14.40 8.85
N SER A 211 3.81 14.64 9.89
CA SER A 211 2.44 14.12 9.97
C SER A 211 1.58 14.55 8.77
N TYR A 212 1.68 15.79 8.33
CA TYR A 212 0.95 16.27 7.15
C TYR A 212 1.45 15.62 5.86
N TYR A 213 2.76 15.40 5.76
CA TYR A 213 3.32 14.67 4.62
C TYR A 213 2.83 13.22 4.57
N LEU A 214 2.77 12.53 5.71
CA LEU A 214 2.22 11.17 5.77
C LEU A 214 0.74 11.13 5.32
N HIS A 215 -0.07 12.09 5.75
CA HIS A 215 -1.46 12.18 5.29
C HIS A 215 -1.57 12.48 3.79
N LEU A 216 -0.67 13.33 3.25
CA LEU A 216 -0.62 13.59 1.81
C LEU A 216 -0.29 12.31 1.03
N VAL A 217 0.73 11.57 1.45
CA VAL A 217 1.11 10.28 0.85
C VAL A 217 -0.07 9.30 0.89
N GLN A 218 -0.65 9.12 2.06
CA GLN A 218 -1.77 8.21 2.26
C GLN A 218 -2.97 8.58 1.37
N GLY A 219 -3.39 9.84 1.41
CA GLY A 219 -4.54 10.32 0.62
C GLY A 219 -4.33 10.20 -0.88
N ALA A 220 -3.13 10.44 -1.38
CA ALA A 220 -2.80 10.31 -2.80
C ALA A 220 -2.99 8.86 -3.30
N PHE A 221 -2.46 7.87 -2.58
CA PHE A 221 -2.58 6.47 -2.97
C PHE A 221 -3.99 5.92 -2.77
N GLU A 222 -4.68 6.31 -1.70
CA GLU A 222 -6.06 5.88 -1.45
C GLU A 222 -7.01 6.44 -2.50
N HIS A 223 -6.84 7.70 -2.88
CA HIS A 223 -7.64 8.30 -3.94
C HIS A 223 -7.41 7.61 -5.28
N GLU A 224 -6.14 7.34 -5.66
CA GLU A 224 -5.82 6.60 -6.88
C GLU A 224 -6.48 5.22 -6.89
N ALA A 225 -6.41 4.49 -5.78
CA ALA A 225 -7.02 3.18 -5.66
C ALA A 225 -8.56 3.26 -5.74
N LEU A 226 -9.17 4.23 -5.05
CA LEU A 226 -10.62 4.44 -5.09
C LEU A 226 -11.10 4.82 -6.50
N ALA A 227 -10.41 5.73 -7.17
CA ALA A 227 -10.72 6.12 -8.55
C ALA A 227 -10.66 4.92 -9.50
N ARG A 228 -9.65 4.07 -9.37
CA ARG A 228 -9.52 2.82 -10.14
C ARG A 228 -10.70 1.87 -9.89
N MET A 229 -11.14 1.72 -8.64
CA MET A 229 -12.25 0.85 -8.26
C MET A 229 -13.60 1.36 -8.81
N MET A 230 -13.80 2.67 -8.87
CA MET A 230 -15.10 3.29 -9.21
C MET A 230 -15.24 3.62 -10.70
N LEU A 231 -14.16 4.02 -11.36
CA LEU A 231 -14.24 4.60 -12.70
C LEU A 231 -14.04 3.60 -13.85
N SER A 232 -13.89 2.31 -13.60
CA SER A 232 -13.87 1.16 -14.57
C SER A 232 -13.24 1.37 -15.97
N LYS A 233 -12.94 2.59 -16.43
CA LYS A 233 -12.67 2.93 -17.82
C LYS A 233 -11.25 3.39 -18.15
N LYS A 234 -10.45 3.83 -17.20
CA LYS A 234 -9.02 4.12 -17.40
C LYS A 234 -8.28 3.84 -16.11
N GLN A 235 -7.62 2.72 -16.05
CA GLN A 235 -6.67 2.49 -14.96
C GLN A 235 -5.61 3.60 -14.98
N PRO A 236 -5.22 4.13 -13.82
CA PRO A 236 -4.01 4.93 -13.73
C PRO A 236 -2.89 4.13 -14.42
N THR A 237 -2.22 4.74 -15.35
CA THR A 237 -1.09 4.10 -16.00
C THR A 237 0.06 4.03 -15.01
N ILE A 238 0.99 3.10 -15.22
CA ILE A 238 2.26 3.08 -14.47
C ILE A 238 2.91 4.48 -14.48
N ALA A 239 2.81 5.18 -15.61
CA ALA A 239 3.29 6.55 -15.78
C ALA A 239 2.61 7.55 -14.83
N SER A 240 1.30 7.49 -14.61
CA SER A 240 0.60 8.40 -13.69
C SER A 240 0.96 8.13 -12.22
N THR A 241 1.14 6.87 -11.85
CA THR A 241 1.59 6.50 -10.50
C THR A 241 3.02 6.99 -10.22
N GLU A 242 3.94 6.82 -11.18
CA GLU A 242 5.31 7.35 -11.06
C GLU A 242 5.32 8.88 -10.97
N GLN A 243 4.52 9.56 -11.80
CA GLN A 243 4.37 11.00 -11.74
C GLN A 243 3.90 11.47 -10.37
N MET A 244 2.89 10.82 -9.79
CA MET A 244 2.42 11.10 -8.42
C MET A 244 3.54 10.91 -7.39
N ILE A 245 4.30 9.81 -7.49
CA ILE A 245 5.44 9.54 -6.59
C ILE A 245 6.49 10.65 -6.69
N HIS A 246 6.83 11.07 -7.91
CA HIS A 246 7.78 12.17 -8.12
C HIS A 246 7.29 13.50 -7.56
N LEU A 247 5.99 13.79 -7.66
CA LEU A 247 5.38 14.97 -7.03
C LEU A 247 5.50 14.93 -5.50
N LEU A 248 5.20 13.78 -4.89
CA LEU A 248 5.33 13.59 -3.45
C LEU A 248 6.78 13.78 -2.97
N LEU A 249 7.76 13.28 -3.72
CA LEU A 249 9.18 13.47 -3.41
C LEU A 249 9.63 14.92 -3.60
N ARG A 250 9.21 15.59 -4.67
CA ARG A 250 9.53 17.00 -4.94
C ARG A 250 8.95 17.92 -3.86
N ALA A 251 7.79 17.61 -3.32
CA ALA A 251 7.14 18.40 -2.29
C ALA A 251 8.02 18.63 -1.05
N ILE A 252 8.93 17.70 -0.77
CA ILE A 252 9.79 17.74 0.43
C ILE A 252 11.29 17.81 0.11
N LYS A 253 11.68 17.80 -1.15
CA LYS A 253 13.10 17.91 -1.54
C LYS A 253 13.68 19.25 -1.06
N ALA A 254 14.88 19.21 -0.47
CA ALA A 254 15.63 20.41 -0.04
C ALA A 254 16.20 21.19 -1.21
#